data_e27da1bf081938e8ea538ba89d1b93a5
#
_entry.id   e27da1bf081938e8ea538ba89d1b93a5
#
_cell.length_a   1.000
_cell.length_b   1.000
_cell.length_c   1.000
_cell.angle_alpha   90.00
_cell.angle_beta   90.00
_cell.angle_gamma   90.00
#
_symmetry.space_group_name_H-M   'P 1'
#
loop_
_entity.id
_entity.type
_entity.pdbx_description
1 polymer ?
#
loop_
_entity_poly.entity_id
_entity_poly.type
_entity_poly.pdbx_seq_one_letter_code
_entity_poly.pdbx_strand_id
1 'polypeptide(L)'
;MNDKPLVIDVVDNGGQWTHREWRMLRYLKVDTQIIANTTPIEEMREVDGIILSGGAARVGLTGELGNCAAYLELDIPILGICAGHQFMARFYGGDARESPEPEFGAMEIELQNGGGQIFENTAPSQTVWESHNDEVHVVPDGFFVTASSPSCVVQGMENKKGDRFGLQFHPEVNDSEFGKEMFENFVEICRRNRKK
;
A
#
# COMPACT_ATOMS: atom_id res chain seq x y z
N MET A 1 -23.41 -18.24 5.57
CA MET A 1 -22.32 -17.24 5.61
C MET A 1 -21.03 -18.02 5.72
N ASN A 2 -20.03 -17.73 4.93
CA ASN A 2 -18.79 -18.49 4.92
C ASN A 2 -17.98 -18.13 6.18
N ASP A 3 -17.94 -19.05 7.17
CA ASP A 3 -17.26 -18.85 8.47
C ASP A 3 -15.72 -18.89 8.40
N LYS A 4 -15.16 -18.91 7.19
CA LYS A 4 -13.72 -18.91 7.00
C LYS A 4 -13.14 -17.52 7.34
N PRO A 5 -12.13 -17.39 8.16
CA PRO A 5 -11.52 -16.10 8.46
C PRO A 5 -11.02 -15.42 7.18
N LEU A 6 -11.01 -14.09 7.16
CA LEU A 6 -10.40 -13.31 6.08
C LEU A 6 -8.89 -13.47 6.16
N VAL A 7 -8.24 -13.74 5.03
CA VAL A 7 -6.80 -14.00 4.95
C VAL A 7 -6.13 -12.88 4.15
N ILE A 8 -5.25 -12.10 4.80
CA ILE A 8 -4.46 -11.04 4.14
C ILE A 8 -3.01 -11.21 4.59
N ASP A 9 -2.10 -11.47 3.66
CA ASP A 9 -0.69 -11.62 3.97
C ASP A 9 0.10 -10.33 3.69
N VAL A 10 1.18 -10.14 4.43
CA VAL A 10 2.12 -9.03 4.28
C VAL A 10 3.38 -9.55 3.61
N VAL A 11 3.73 -8.98 2.46
CA VAL A 11 4.98 -9.26 1.74
C VAL A 11 6.07 -8.36 2.29
N ASP A 12 7.10 -8.96 2.88
CA ASP A 12 8.23 -8.23 3.46
C ASP A 12 9.24 -7.82 2.37
N ASN A 13 9.27 -6.54 2.06
CA ASN A 13 10.24 -5.93 1.16
C ASN A 13 11.50 -5.42 1.88
N GLY A 14 11.75 -5.87 3.11
CA GLY A 14 12.89 -5.48 3.92
C GLY A 14 12.68 -4.15 4.66
N GLY A 15 11.42 -3.79 4.92
CA GLY A 15 11.04 -2.58 5.64
C GLY A 15 11.17 -2.74 7.16
N GLN A 16 11.55 -1.64 7.82
CA GLN A 16 11.67 -1.64 9.29
C GLN A 16 10.31 -1.74 10.02
N TRP A 17 9.20 -1.50 9.33
CA TRP A 17 7.86 -1.47 9.93
C TRP A 17 6.91 -2.59 9.45
N THR A 18 7.37 -3.55 8.64
CA THR A 18 6.57 -4.69 8.15
C THR A 18 5.83 -5.41 9.28
N HIS A 19 6.47 -5.57 10.44
CA HIS A 19 5.81 -6.16 11.62
C HIS A 19 4.66 -5.32 12.17
N ARG A 20 4.64 -4.00 11.96
CA ARG A 20 3.53 -3.13 12.40
C ARG A 20 2.31 -3.33 11.51
N GLU A 21 2.50 -3.49 10.19
CA GLU A 21 1.44 -3.83 9.23
C GLU A 21 0.77 -5.16 9.63
N TRP A 22 1.58 -6.19 9.86
CA TRP A 22 1.11 -7.49 10.34
C TRP A 22 0.38 -7.39 11.68
N ARG A 23 0.90 -6.63 12.65
CA ARG A 23 0.25 -6.45 13.95
C ARG A 23 -1.09 -5.74 13.82
N MET A 24 -1.21 -4.77 12.92
CA MET A 24 -2.47 -4.08 12.65
C MET A 24 -3.52 -5.05 12.12
N LEU A 25 -3.19 -5.87 11.12
CA LEU A 25 -4.09 -6.90 10.61
C LEU A 25 -4.51 -7.90 11.70
N ARG A 26 -3.56 -8.33 12.54
CA ARG A 26 -3.88 -9.18 13.72
C ARG A 26 -4.84 -8.51 14.69
N TYR A 27 -4.64 -7.22 14.97
CA TYR A 27 -5.55 -6.43 15.80
C TYR A 27 -6.97 -6.39 15.21
N LEU A 28 -7.09 -6.28 13.90
CA LEU A 28 -8.34 -6.30 13.15
C LEU A 28 -8.93 -7.71 12.96
N LYS A 29 -8.38 -8.74 13.62
CA LYS A 29 -8.85 -10.14 13.58
C LYS A 29 -8.75 -10.80 12.19
N VAL A 30 -7.83 -10.35 11.38
CA VAL A 30 -7.49 -10.97 10.10
C VAL A 30 -6.50 -12.11 10.32
N ASP A 31 -6.67 -13.23 9.61
CA ASP A 31 -5.64 -14.27 9.53
C ASP A 31 -4.53 -13.78 8.60
N THR A 32 -3.33 -13.63 9.13
CA THR A 32 -2.21 -12.98 8.44
C THR A 32 -0.87 -13.58 8.81
N GLN A 33 0.03 -13.62 7.87
CA GLN A 33 1.44 -13.94 8.06
C GLN A 33 2.32 -12.93 7.30
N ILE A 34 3.60 -12.89 7.66
CA ILE A 34 4.62 -12.19 6.89
C ILE A 34 5.31 -13.23 6.00
N ILE A 35 5.40 -12.94 4.72
CA ILE A 35 6.11 -13.77 3.73
C ILE A 35 7.26 -12.96 3.11
N ALA A 36 8.34 -13.62 2.75
CA ALA A 36 9.43 -12.96 2.03
C ALA A 36 8.98 -12.52 0.64
N ASN A 37 9.47 -11.39 0.15
CA ASN A 37 9.17 -10.91 -1.20
C ASN A 37 9.77 -11.79 -2.33
N THR A 38 10.52 -12.81 -1.97
CA THR A 38 11.06 -13.83 -2.88
C THR A 38 10.23 -15.10 -2.92
N THR A 39 9.14 -15.19 -2.14
CA THR A 39 8.27 -16.37 -2.09
C THR A 39 7.60 -16.59 -3.45
N PRO A 40 7.75 -17.76 -4.08
CA PRO A 40 7.04 -18.07 -5.32
C PRO A 40 5.53 -18.10 -5.11
N ILE A 41 4.75 -17.76 -6.15
CA ILE A 41 3.28 -17.79 -6.08
C ILE A 41 2.76 -19.18 -5.72
N GLU A 42 3.41 -20.22 -6.19
CA GLU A 42 3.04 -21.64 -5.98
C GLU A 42 3.21 -22.08 -4.52
N GLU A 43 4.02 -21.35 -3.75
CA GLU A 43 4.25 -21.62 -2.32
C GLU A 43 3.34 -20.76 -1.43
N MET A 44 2.62 -19.80 -2.00
CA MET A 44 1.69 -18.97 -1.25
C MET A 44 0.42 -19.75 -0.92
N ARG A 45 -0.10 -19.55 0.28
CA ARG A 45 -1.46 -19.97 0.61
C ARG A 45 -2.49 -19.12 -0.15
N GLU A 46 -3.71 -19.60 -0.23
CA GLU A 46 -4.83 -18.82 -0.75
C GLU A 46 -5.10 -17.62 0.18
N VAL A 47 -5.12 -16.41 -0.40
CA VAL A 47 -5.33 -15.15 0.32
C VAL A 47 -6.45 -14.33 -0.32
N ASP A 48 -7.12 -13.52 0.49
CA ASP A 48 -8.18 -12.59 0.07
C ASP A 48 -7.62 -11.19 -0.25
N GLY A 49 -6.38 -10.92 0.09
CA GLY A 49 -5.66 -9.68 -0.18
C GLY A 49 -4.19 -9.75 0.18
N ILE A 50 -3.40 -8.79 -0.29
CA ILE A 50 -1.97 -8.67 -0.01
C ILE A 50 -1.62 -7.22 0.33
N ILE A 51 -0.71 -7.05 1.31
CA ILE A 51 0.00 -5.79 1.52
C ILE A 51 1.45 -5.98 1.03
N LEU A 52 1.90 -5.14 0.11
CA LEU A 52 3.29 -5.01 -0.27
C LEU A 52 3.92 -3.96 0.63
N SER A 53 4.72 -4.39 1.59
CA SER A 53 5.30 -3.49 2.60
C SER A 53 6.26 -2.47 2.00
N GLY A 54 6.58 -1.46 2.78
CA GLY A 54 7.74 -0.61 2.54
C GLY A 54 9.05 -1.39 2.53
N GLY A 55 10.14 -0.77 2.11
CA GLY A 55 11.45 -1.39 2.09
C GLY A 55 12.56 -0.42 1.78
N ALA A 56 13.81 -0.85 2.01
CA ALA A 56 15.00 -0.06 1.72
C ALA A 56 15.37 -0.04 0.22
N ALA A 57 14.67 -0.81 -0.63
CA ALA A 57 14.93 -0.85 -2.07
C ALA A 57 14.67 0.53 -2.69
N ARG A 58 15.64 1.00 -3.48
CA ARG A 58 15.53 2.23 -4.27
C ARG A 58 14.80 1.92 -5.57
N VAL A 59 13.47 1.73 -5.48
CA VAL A 59 12.61 1.34 -6.61
C VAL A 59 12.69 2.36 -7.75
N GLY A 60 12.82 3.64 -7.42
CA GLY A 60 13.03 4.70 -8.40
C GLY A 60 14.30 4.55 -9.24
N LEU A 61 15.33 3.87 -8.73
CA LEU A 61 16.60 3.63 -9.42
C LEU A 61 16.66 2.25 -10.09
N THR A 62 16.35 1.19 -9.36
CA THR A 62 16.52 -0.20 -9.85
C THR A 62 15.30 -0.74 -10.58
N GLY A 63 14.10 -0.31 -10.18
CA GLY A 63 12.85 -0.86 -10.70
C GLY A 63 12.55 -2.29 -10.24
N GLU A 64 13.25 -2.80 -9.24
CA GLU A 64 13.13 -4.18 -8.77
C GLU A 64 12.60 -4.24 -7.34
N LEU A 65 11.74 -5.21 -7.06
CA LEU A 65 11.21 -5.49 -5.71
C LEU A 65 10.84 -6.99 -5.58
N GLY A 66 11.83 -7.87 -5.66
CA GLY A 66 11.62 -9.32 -5.56
C GLY A 66 10.56 -9.84 -6.54
N ASN A 67 9.66 -10.68 -6.06
CA ASN A 67 8.55 -11.28 -6.84
C ASN A 67 7.29 -10.41 -6.87
N CYS A 68 7.33 -9.14 -6.46
CA CYS A 68 6.16 -8.28 -6.36
C CYS A 68 5.40 -8.14 -7.70
N ALA A 69 6.09 -8.26 -8.84
CA ALA A 69 5.44 -8.28 -10.15
C ALA A 69 4.42 -9.43 -10.26
N ALA A 70 4.79 -10.64 -9.84
CA ALA A 70 3.90 -11.80 -9.87
C ALA A 70 2.70 -11.63 -8.92
N TYR A 71 2.90 -11.01 -7.76
CA TYR A 71 1.79 -10.73 -6.82
C TYR A 71 0.80 -9.71 -7.40
N LEU A 72 1.29 -8.69 -8.13
CA LEU A 72 0.44 -7.68 -8.75
C LEU A 72 -0.45 -8.22 -9.90
N GLU A 73 -0.14 -9.40 -10.45
CA GLU A 73 -0.98 -10.09 -11.43
C GLU A 73 -2.17 -10.84 -10.80
N LEU A 74 -2.19 -11.03 -9.48
CA LEU A 74 -3.28 -11.72 -8.80
C LEU A 74 -4.59 -10.91 -8.86
N ASP A 75 -5.71 -11.60 -9.05
CA ASP A 75 -7.06 -11.01 -9.07
C ASP A 75 -7.65 -10.92 -7.65
N ILE A 76 -6.94 -10.21 -6.78
CA ILE A 76 -7.30 -9.89 -5.39
C ILE A 76 -6.91 -8.45 -5.08
N PRO A 77 -7.50 -7.77 -4.07
CA PRO A 77 -7.07 -6.45 -3.63
C PRO A 77 -5.62 -6.43 -3.14
N ILE A 78 -4.87 -5.40 -3.54
CA ILE A 78 -3.47 -5.20 -3.13
C ILE A 78 -3.25 -3.76 -2.69
N LEU A 79 -2.66 -3.59 -1.50
CA LEU A 79 -2.19 -2.33 -0.97
C LEU A 79 -0.67 -2.29 -0.99
N GLY A 80 -0.08 -1.33 -1.69
CA GLY A 80 1.35 -1.04 -1.66
C GLY A 80 1.65 0.13 -0.71
N ILE A 81 2.65 -0.04 0.16
CA ILE A 81 3.12 0.99 1.09
C ILE A 81 4.56 1.35 0.73
N CYS A 82 4.86 2.64 0.59
CA CYS A 82 6.18 3.20 0.29
C CYS A 82 6.84 2.49 -0.93
N ALA A 83 7.84 1.63 -0.74
CA ALA A 83 8.45 0.87 -1.84
C ALA A 83 7.44 0.02 -2.62
N GLY A 84 6.46 -0.58 -1.94
CA GLY A 84 5.37 -1.33 -2.58
C GLY A 84 4.47 -0.44 -3.45
N HIS A 85 4.19 0.79 -3.02
CA HIS A 85 3.47 1.80 -3.79
C HIS A 85 4.25 2.22 -5.04
N GLN A 86 5.53 2.55 -4.89
CA GLN A 86 6.40 2.95 -5.99
C GLN A 86 6.55 1.85 -7.04
N PHE A 87 6.72 0.60 -6.58
CA PHE A 87 6.82 -0.55 -7.47
C PHE A 87 5.51 -0.79 -8.23
N MET A 88 4.36 -0.71 -7.54
CA MET A 88 3.03 -0.84 -8.16
C MET A 88 2.84 0.20 -9.28
N ALA A 89 3.23 1.46 -9.06
CA ALA A 89 3.13 2.48 -10.08
C ALA A 89 3.95 2.13 -11.33
N ARG A 90 5.21 1.71 -11.16
CA ARG A 90 6.07 1.30 -12.28
C ARG A 90 5.55 0.07 -13.01
N PHE A 91 5.08 -0.93 -12.27
CA PHE A 91 4.55 -2.17 -12.85
C PHE A 91 3.39 -1.92 -13.81
N TYR A 92 2.49 -1.00 -13.48
CA TYR A 92 1.36 -0.63 -14.33
C TYR A 92 1.66 0.48 -15.36
N GLY A 93 2.93 0.86 -15.52
CA GLY A 93 3.37 1.78 -16.58
C GLY A 93 3.40 3.25 -16.17
N GLY A 94 3.31 3.54 -14.88
CA GLY A 94 3.62 4.86 -14.31
C GLY A 94 5.12 5.08 -14.16
N ASP A 95 5.50 6.19 -13.51
CA ASP A 95 6.89 6.55 -13.24
C ASP A 95 7.13 6.73 -11.74
N ALA A 96 8.13 6.03 -11.21
CA ALA A 96 8.66 6.26 -9.88
C ALA A 96 10.17 6.49 -9.98
N ARG A 97 10.67 7.53 -9.34
CA ARG A 97 12.06 7.97 -9.42
C ARG A 97 12.51 8.65 -8.13
N GLU A 98 13.78 9.03 -8.07
CA GLU A 98 14.31 9.81 -6.96
C GLU A 98 13.52 11.11 -6.76
N SER A 99 13.08 11.36 -5.52
CA SER A 99 12.35 12.57 -5.18
C SER A 99 13.29 13.78 -5.21
N PRO A 100 12.88 14.91 -5.80
CA PRO A 100 13.61 16.16 -5.69
C PRO A 100 13.62 16.71 -4.24
N GLU A 101 12.61 16.34 -3.45
CA GLU A 101 12.46 16.74 -2.04
C GLU A 101 12.08 15.50 -1.19
N PRO A 102 13.07 14.67 -0.78
CA PRO A 102 12.81 13.52 0.07
C PRO A 102 12.13 13.90 1.38
N GLU A 103 11.12 13.11 1.80
CA GLU A 103 10.35 13.41 3.00
C GLU A 103 10.69 12.43 4.13
N PHE A 104 10.92 12.98 5.34
CA PHE A 104 11.21 12.22 6.55
C PHE A 104 10.53 12.87 7.76
N GLY A 105 9.74 12.09 8.49
CA GLY A 105 9.01 12.55 9.66
C GLY A 105 7.54 12.85 9.38
N ALA A 106 6.95 13.70 10.21
CA ALA A 106 5.54 14.09 10.10
C ALA A 106 5.33 15.09 8.96
N MET A 107 4.45 14.74 8.02
CA MET A 107 4.07 15.58 6.88
C MET A 107 2.55 15.72 6.81
N GLU A 108 2.07 16.89 6.42
CA GLU A 108 0.65 17.13 6.16
C GLU A 108 0.31 16.73 4.72
N ILE A 109 -0.73 15.92 4.57
CA ILE A 109 -1.29 15.55 3.27
C ILE A 109 -2.71 16.05 3.12
N GLU A 110 -3.13 16.31 1.88
CA GLU A 110 -4.49 16.66 1.51
C GLU A 110 -5.08 15.61 0.58
N LEU A 111 -6.34 15.20 0.87
CA LEU A 111 -7.05 14.26 0.02
C LEU A 111 -7.41 14.91 -1.32
N GLN A 112 -7.19 14.15 -2.38
CA GLN A 112 -7.52 14.51 -3.76
C GLN A 112 -8.64 13.62 -4.28
N ASN A 113 -9.49 14.15 -5.16
CA ASN A 113 -10.57 13.38 -5.79
C ASN A 113 -11.47 12.62 -4.80
N GLY A 114 -11.65 13.15 -3.59
CA GLY A 114 -12.44 12.51 -2.54
C GLY A 114 -11.73 11.41 -1.75
N GLY A 115 -10.41 11.22 -1.95
CA GLY A 115 -9.58 10.29 -1.19
C GLY A 115 -9.67 8.82 -1.64
N GLY A 116 -10.66 8.43 -2.43
CA GLY A 116 -10.89 7.04 -2.80
C GLY A 116 -11.30 6.16 -1.61
N GLN A 117 -11.28 4.83 -1.80
CA GLN A 117 -11.80 3.88 -0.82
C GLN A 117 -10.93 3.73 0.44
N ILE A 118 -9.59 3.87 0.30
CA ILE A 118 -8.68 3.72 1.46
C ILE A 118 -8.88 4.84 2.48
N PHE A 119 -9.25 6.03 2.04
CA PHE A 119 -9.46 7.19 2.91
C PHE A 119 -10.92 7.40 3.35
N GLU A 120 -11.82 6.43 3.15
CA GLU A 120 -13.19 6.52 3.65
C GLU A 120 -13.21 6.78 5.16
N ASN A 121 -14.00 7.78 5.59
CA ASN A 121 -14.14 8.20 6.99
C ASN A 121 -12.86 8.77 7.63
N THR A 122 -11.89 9.23 6.85
CA THR A 122 -10.73 9.99 7.35
C THR A 122 -10.92 11.50 7.13
N ALA A 123 -10.05 12.33 7.71
CA ALA A 123 -10.10 13.77 7.51
C ALA A 123 -9.55 14.18 6.14
N PRO A 124 -10.06 15.29 5.53
CA PRO A 124 -9.56 15.78 4.24
C PRO A 124 -8.09 16.23 4.27
N SER A 125 -7.62 16.72 5.41
CA SER A 125 -6.21 17.02 5.71
C SER A 125 -5.81 16.24 6.95
N GLN A 126 -4.63 15.64 6.93
CA GLN A 126 -4.16 14.78 8.02
C GLN A 126 -2.63 14.71 8.03
N THR A 127 -2.06 14.50 9.21
CA THR A 127 -0.62 14.31 9.39
C THR A 127 -0.29 12.84 9.24
N VAL A 128 0.73 12.53 8.42
CA VAL A 128 1.22 11.17 8.19
C VAL A 128 2.73 11.10 8.38
N TRP A 129 3.25 9.88 8.60
CA TRP A 129 4.68 9.65 8.78
C TRP A 129 5.33 9.21 7.47
N GLU A 130 6.30 10.00 7.02
CA GLU A 130 7.08 9.77 5.81
C GLU A 130 8.48 9.23 6.10
N SER A 131 8.98 8.41 5.20
CA SER A 131 10.39 7.97 5.19
C SER A 131 10.75 7.47 3.79
N HIS A 132 10.95 8.39 2.83
CA HIS A 132 11.26 7.99 1.46
C HIS A 132 12.25 8.92 0.77
N ASN A 133 13.08 8.34 -0.11
CA ASN A 133 13.96 9.03 -1.03
C ASN A 133 13.44 9.04 -2.47
N ASP A 134 12.58 8.06 -2.82
CA ASP A 134 11.97 7.92 -4.12
C ASP A 134 10.48 8.21 -4.01
N GLU A 135 9.84 8.65 -5.09
CA GLU A 135 8.42 8.97 -5.16
C GLU A 135 7.80 8.50 -6.48
N VAL A 136 6.48 8.32 -6.49
CA VAL A 136 5.72 8.21 -7.73
C VAL A 136 5.55 9.59 -8.32
N HIS A 137 6.06 9.79 -9.54
CA HIS A 137 5.99 11.06 -10.26
C HIS A 137 4.81 11.09 -11.23
N VAL A 138 4.49 9.94 -11.85
CA VAL A 138 3.37 9.80 -12.78
C VAL A 138 2.56 8.55 -12.39
N VAL A 139 1.29 8.74 -12.11
CA VAL A 139 0.38 7.60 -11.88
C VAL A 139 0.14 6.85 -13.17
N PRO A 140 -0.04 5.51 -13.13
CA PRO A 140 -0.35 4.72 -14.31
C PRO A 140 -1.69 5.08 -14.96
N ASP A 141 -1.84 4.77 -16.22
CA ASP A 141 -3.14 4.82 -16.88
C ASP A 141 -4.18 3.97 -16.12
N GLY A 142 -5.36 4.54 -15.90
CA GLY A 142 -6.42 3.86 -15.13
C GLY A 142 -6.33 4.05 -13.62
N PHE A 143 -5.30 4.74 -13.12
CA PHE A 143 -5.19 5.18 -11.73
C PHE A 143 -5.53 6.66 -11.58
N PHE A 144 -5.80 7.08 -10.36
CA PHE A 144 -5.96 8.49 -9.98
C PHE A 144 -5.31 8.76 -8.62
N VAL A 145 -4.88 10.00 -8.43
CA VAL A 145 -4.28 10.46 -7.17
C VAL A 145 -5.37 10.61 -6.12
N THR A 146 -5.15 10.05 -4.93
CA THR A 146 -6.08 10.11 -3.80
C THR A 146 -5.60 11.01 -2.67
N ALA A 147 -4.29 11.28 -2.58
CA ALA A 147 -3.70 12.20 -1.62
C ALA A 147 -2.42 12.82 -2.19
N SER A 148 -2.10 14.04 -1.74
CA SER A 148 -0.86 14.76 -2.11
C SER A 148 -0.31 15.56 -0.91
N SER A 149 1.00 15.86 -0.93
CA SER A 149 1.65 16.86 -0.10
C SER A 149 2.23 17.98 -0.97
N PRO A 150 2.71 19.09 -0.40
CA PRO A 150 3.38 20.14 -1.17
C PRO A 150 4.64 19.66 -1.92
N SER A 151 5.37 18.69 -1.35
CA SER A 151 6.62 18.13 -1.88
C SER A 151 6.43 16.84 -2.68
N CYS A 152 5.35 16.10 -2.49
CA CYS A 152 5.07 14.85 -3.20
C CYS A 152 3.63 14.83 -3.73
N VAL A 153 3.48 14.85 -5.04
CA VAL A 153 2.17 14.92 -5.71
C VAL A 153 1.36 13.64 -5.55
N VAL A 154 2.01 12.48 -5.40
CA VAL A 154 1.35 11.18 -5.33
C VAL A 154 1.63 10.52 -3.99
N GLN A 155 1.02 11.05 -2.94
CA GLN A 155 1.01 10.46 -1.59
C GLN A 155 0.06 9.26 -1.50
N GLY A 156 -0.96 9.24 -2.34
CA GLY A 156 -1.88 8.14 -2.47
C GLY A 156 -2.36 7.96 -3.89
N MET A 157 -2.60 6.73 -4.30
CA MET A 157 -3.22 6.40 -5.60
C MET A 157 -4.15 5.19 -5.49
N GLU A 158 -5.16 5.17 -6.35
CA GLU A 158 -6.11 4.06 -6.48
C GLU A 158 -6.41 3.81 -7.96
N ASN A 159 -6.60 2.55 -8.36
CA ASN A 159 -7.05 2.24 -9.70
C ASN A 159 -8.59 2.32 -9.82
N LYS A 160 -9.09 2.59 -11.02
CA LYS A 160 -10.55 2.71 -11.30
C LYS A 160 -11.34 1.42 -11.02
N LYS A 161 -10.69 0.26 -11.00
CA LYS A 161 -11.30 -1.03 -10.63
C LYS A 161 -11.54 -1.12 -9.13
N GLY A 162 -10.78 -0.38 -8.31
CA GLY A 162 -10.90 -0.39 -6.85
C GLY A 162 -10.32 -1.66 -6.22
N ASP A 163 -9.21 -2.15 -6.74
CA ASP A 163 -8.50 -3.32 -6.21
C ASP A 163 -6.97 -3.13 -6.12
N ARG A 164 -6.46 -1.96 -6.50
CA ARG A 164 -5.05 -1.57 -6.38
C ARG A 164 -4.97 -0.22 -5.70
N PHE A 165 -4.25 -0.19 -4.59
CA PHE A 165 -4.11 0.96 -3.72
C PHE A 165 -2.65 1.19 -3.40
N GLY A 166 -2.20 2.44 -3.40
CA GLY A 166 -0.83 2.79 -3.05
C GLY A 166 -0.79 3.96 -2.09
N LEU A 167 0.04 3.87 -1.06
CA LEU A 167 0.34 4.93 -0.10
C LEU A 167 1.84 5.14 -0.04
N GLN A 168 2.30 6.39 -0.21
CA GLN A 168 3.72 6.71 -0.09
C GLN A 168 4.18 6.71 1.36
N PHE A 169 3.35 7.21 2.26
CA PHE A 169 3.59 7.27 3.70
C PHE A 169 3.33 5.93 4.40
N HIS A 170 3.58 5.90 5.71
CA HIS A 170 3.49 4.72 6.56
C HIS A 170 2.27 4.78 7.50
N PRO A 171 1.08 4.27 7.09
CA PRO A 171 -0.12 4.27 7.94
C PRO A 171 0.01 3.37 9.17
N GLU A 172 0.96 2.42 9.18
CA GLU A 172 1.26 1.52 10.31
C GLU A 172 2.04 2.18 11.44
N VAL A 173 2.59 3.38 11.22
CA VAL A 173 3.33 4.17 12.22
C VAL A 173 2.35 4.97 13.06
N ASN A 174 2.53 4.97 14.39
CA ASN A 174 1.60 5.61 15.32
C ASN A 174 1.45 7.13 15.14
N ASP A 175 2.44 7.76 14.51
CA ASP A 175 2.46 9.19 14.21
C ASP A 175 1.64 9.54 12.96
N SER A 176 1.14 8.53 12.23
CA SER A 176 0.18 8.72 11.14
C SER A 176 -1.24 8.74 11.69
N GLU A 177 -1.95 9.85 11.46
CA GLU A 177 -3.37 9.96 11.76
C GLU A 177 -4.19 9.02 10.87
N PHE A 178 -5.29 8.49 11.38
CA PHE A 178 -6.21 7.58 10.67
C PHE A 178 -5.58 6.32 10.07
N GLY A 179 -4.37 5.93 10.49
CA GLY A 179 -3.73 4.72 9.95
C GLY A 179 -4.56 3.46 10.18
N LYS A 180 -5.19 3.34 11.36
CA LYS A 180 -6.08 2.22 11.68
C LYS A 180 -7.28 2.17 10.74
N GLU A 181 -7.92 3.31 10.48
CA GLU A 181 -9.07 3.45 9.59
C GLU A 181 -8.71 3.03 8.14
N MET A 182 -7.53 3.40 7.66
CA MET A 182 -7.05 2.98 6.34
C MET A 182 -6.88 1.45 6.25
N PHE A 183 -6.35 0.81 7.29
CA PHE A 183 -6.28 -0.65 7.35
C PHE A 183 -7.68 -1.29 7.46
N GLU A 184 -8.59 -0.72 8.23
CA GLU A 184 -9.98 -1.19 8.32
C GLU A 184 -10.67 -1.11 6.96
N ASN A 185 -10.48 -0.03 6.22
CA ASN A 185 -11.00 0.15 4.86
C ASN A 185 -10.44 -0.90 3.91
N PHE A 186 -9.13 -1.16 3.94
CA PHE A 186 -8.52 -2.21 3.12
C PHE A 186 -9.06 -3.61 3.45
N VAL A 187 -9.20 -3.93 4.73
CA VAL A 187 -9.82 -5.18 5.21
C VAL A 187 -11.24 -5.33 4.68
N GLU A 188 -12.05 -4.25 4.70
CA GLU A 188 -13.41 -4.28 4.19
C GLU A 188 -13.47 -4.42 2.66
N ILE A 189 -12.52 -3.80 1.94
CA ILE A 189 -12.36 -4.00 0.49
C ILE A 189 -12.06 -5.47 0.19
N CYS A 190 -11.12 -6.09 0.89
CA CYS A 190 -10.81 -7.52 0.73
C CYS A 190 -12.05 -8.40 1.00
N ARG A 191 -12.83 -8.08 2.05
CA ARG A 191 -14.05 -8.81 2.40
C ARG A 191 -15.11 -8.73 1.30
N ARG A 192 -15.32 -7.55 0.72
CA ARG A 192 -16.27 -7.33 -0.38
C ARG A 192 -15.88 -8.04 -1.67
N ASN A 193 -14.57 -8.13 -1.94
CA ASN A 193 -14.02 -8.74 -3.15
C ASN A 193 -13.81 -10.26 -3.03
N ARG A 194 -14.02 -10.84 -1.86
CA ARG A 194 -13.86 -12.27 -1.63
C ARG A 194 -14.79 -13.07 -2.56
N LYS A 195 -14.19 -13.93 -3.39
CA LYS A 195 -14.96 -14.86 -4.24
C LYS A 195 -15.77 -15.81 -3.34
N LYS A 196 -17.07 -15.91 -3.62
CA LYS A 196 -17.99 -16.81 -2.88
C LYS A 196 -17.73 -18.27 -3.22
#